data_d9d17ddc2547ad986a9a070023689e1a
#
_entry.id   d9d17ddc2547ad986a9a070023689e1a
#
_cell.length_a   1.000
_cell.length_b   1.000
_cell.length_c   1.000
_cell.angle_alpha   90.00
_cell.angle_beta   90.00
_cell.angle_gamma   90.00
#
_symmetry.space_group_name_H-M   'P 1'
#
loop_
_entity.id
_entity.type
_entity.pdbx_description
1 polymer ?
#
loop_
_entity_poly.entity_id
_entity_poly.type
_entity_poly.pdbx_seq_one_letter_code
_entity_poly.pdbx_strand_id
1 'polypeptide(L)'
;MLYVDGVEKNVAFWRAIGFKEIDRQEMDGTLIVEIAQSETATASLVLYDREFIEQHSPEVAGSSPSLMFYSENVFELYKKMQEQGTTLGDLVQLGEEYVFNFADPDGNYFAVTGKE
;
A
#
# COMPACT_ATOMS: atom_id res chain seq x y z
N MET A 1 -8.34 -4.37 4.13
CA MET A 1 -7.36 -4.84 5.12
C MET A 1 -6.16 -5.44 4.41
N LEU A 2 -4.99 -5.17 4.92
CA LEU A 2 -3.74 -5.66 4.35
C LEU A 2 -2.94 -6.37 5.44
N TYR A 3 -2.54 -7.62 5.20
CA TYR A 3 -1.82 -8.43 6.17
C TYR A 3 -0.33 -8.42 5.83
N VAL A 4 0.50 -7.96 6.75
CA VAL A 4 1.91 -7.69 6.47
C VAL A 4 2.83 -8.28 7.52
N ASP A 5 4.07 -8.55 7.15
CA ASP A 5 5.09 -9.15 8.02
C ASP A 5 5.86 -8.13 8.86
N GLY A 6 5.38 -6.93 8.97
CA GLY A 6 6.00 -5.88 9.78
C GLY A 6 5.20 -4.61 9.59
N VAL A 7 4.31 -4.31 10.52
CA VAL A 7 3.40 -3.18 10.37
C VAL A 7 4.18 -1.86 10.29
N GLU A 8 5.14 -1.63 11.19
CA GLU A 8 5.92 -0.38 11.18
C GLU A 8 6.72 -0.20 9.88
N LYS A 9 7.31 -1.27 9.38
CA LYS A 9 8.07 -1.22 8.12
C LYS A 9 7.16 -0.85 6.96
N ASN A 10 5.96 -1.40 6.94
CA ASN A 10 4.99 -1.11 5.89
C ASN A 10 4.41 0.29 6.02
N VAL A 11 4.16 0.77 7.22
CA VAL A 11 3.73 2.15 7.44
C VAL A 11 4.77 3.12 6.88
N ALA A 12 6.04 2.88 7.15
CA ALA A 12 7.12 3.73 6.63
C ALA A 12 7.14 3.74 5.09
N PHE A 13 6.94 2.57 4.48
CA PHE A 13 6.87 2.47 3.02
C PHE A 13 5.72 3.32 2.45
N TRP A 14 4.50 3.13 2.98
CA TRP A 14 3.32 3.82 2.46
C TRP A 14 3.41 5.34 2.70
N ARG A 15 3.94 5.75 3.85
CA ARG A 15 4.14 7.19 4.12
C ARG A 15 5.15 7.80 3.17
N ALA A 16 6.21 7.07 2.82
CA ALA A 16 7.24 7.56 1.91
C ALA A 16 6.69 7.85 0.51
N ILE A 17 5.63 7.15 0.10
CA ILE A 17 5.02 7.36 -1.21
C ILE A 17 3.76 8.23 -1.16
N GLY A 18 3.48 8.86 -0.02
CA GLY A 18 2.46 9.89 0.08
C GLY A 18 1.22 9.57 0.90
N PHE A 19 1.12 8.37 1.46
CA PHE A 19 0.00 8.02 2.33
C PHE A 19 0.19 8.65 3.71
N LYS A 20 -0.91 8.80 4.43
CA LYS A 20 -0.90 9.36 5.79
C LYS A 20 -1.41 8.31 6.77
N GLU A 21 -0.81 8.31 7.95
CA GLU A 21 -1.30 7.48 9.04
C GLU A 21 -2.50 8.18 9.68
N ILE A 22 -3.65 7.51 9.68
CA ILE A 22 -4.90 8.06 10.17
C ILE A 22 -5.14 7.65 11.62
N ASP A 23 -4.84 6.40 11.97
CA ASP A 23 -5.06 5.89 13.32
C ASP A 23 -4.07 4.77 13.61
N ARG A 24 -3.76 4.58 14.90
CA ARG A 24 -2.82 3.57 15.35
C ARG A 24 -3.33 3.00 16.66
N GLN A 25 -3.41 1.68 16.74
CA GLN A 25 -3.88 0.97 17.93
C GLN A 25 -2.98 -0.22 18.23
N GLU A 26 -2.87 -0.55 19.51
CA GLU A 26 -2.29 -1.80 19.95
C GLU A 26 -3.38 -2.65 20.57
N MET A 27 -3.47 -3.91 20.15
CA MET A 27 -4.46 -4.84 20.64
C MET A 27 -3.81 -6.21 20.81
N ASP A 28 -3.87 -6.75 22.03
CA ASP A 28 -3.27 -8.06 22.36
C ASP A 28 -1.80 -8.16 21.96
N GLY A 29 -1.05 -7.06 22.11
CA GLY A 29 0.36 -7.01 21.80
C GLY A 29 0.70 -6.83 20.33
N THR A 30 -0.28 -6.65 19.48
CA THR A 30 -0.07 -6.40 18.04
C THR A 30 -0.43 -4.97 17.67
N LEU A 31 0.26 -4.46 16.67
CA LEU A 31 0.04 -3.10 16.16
C LEU A 31 -0.90 -3.14 14.96
N ILE A 32 -1.91 -2.27 14.97
CA ILE A 32 -2.88 -2.11 13.89
C ILE A 32 -2.85 -0.65 13.47
N VAL A 33 -2.58 -0.38 12.18
CA VAL A 33 -2.46 0.99 11.68
C VAL A 33 -3.37 1.19 10.48
N GLU A 34 -4.13 2.28 10.51
CA GLU A 34 -4.95 2.70 9.38
C GLU A 34 -4.23 3.81 8.63
N ILE A 35 -4.12 3.65 7.30
CA ILE A 35 -3.49 4.63 6.42
C ILE A 35 -4.45 5.00 5.29
N ALA A 36 -4.30 6.21 4.75
CA ALA A 36 -5.12 6.69 3.64
C ALA A 36 -4.32 7.68 2.80
N GLN A 37 -4.82 7.98 1.61
CA GLN A 37 -4.17 8.94 0.71
C GLN A 37 -4.24 10.36 1.27
N SER A 38 -5.28 10.67 2.06
CA SER A 38 -5.43 11.96 2.73
C SER A 38 -6.35 11.78 3.94
N GLU A 39 -6.40 12.80 4.80
CA GLU A 39 -7.25 12.78 5.98
C GLU A 39 -8.74 12.80 5.63
N THR A 40 -9.07 13.26 4.42
CA THR A 40 -10.45 13.36 3.95
C THR A 40 -10.82 12.26 2.96
N ALA A 41 -9.93 11.29 2.73
CA ALA A 41 -10.19 10.20 1.80
C ALA A 41 -11.37 9.35 2.30
N THR A 42 -12.18 8.86 1.36
CA THR A 42 -13.34 8.04 1.69
C THR A 42 -12.99 6.56 1.84
N ALA A 43 -11.78 6.17 1.45
CA ALA A 43 -11.29 4.80 1.58
C ALA A 43 -9.94 4.80 2.28
N SER A 44 -9.68 3.76 3.05
CA SER A 44 -8.42 3.58 3.75
C SER A 44 -7.98 2.13 3.73
N LEU A 45 -6.71 1.90 4.03
CA LEU A 45 -6.15 0.58 4.22
C LEU A 45 -5.84 0.40 5.70
N VAL A 46 -6.18 -0.76 6.24
CA VAL A 46 -5.83 -1.11 7.62
C VAL A 46 -4.78 -2.21 7.57
N LEU A 47 -3.62 -1.94 8.16
CA LEU A 47 -2.48 -2.86 8.16
C LEU A 47 -2.52 -3.71 9.43
N TYR A 48 -2.54 -5.02 9.25
CA TYR A 48 -2.51 -5.99 10.33
C TYR A 48 -1.25 -6.84 10.24
N ASP A 49 -0.72 -7.23 11.39
CA ASP A 49 0.37 -8.18 11.44
C ASP A 49 -0.12 -9.55 10.94
N ARG A 50 0.53 -10.08 9.91
CA ARG A 50 0.12 -11.37 9.31
C ARG A 50 0.19 -12.50 10.33
N GLU A 51 1.22 -12.54 11.15
CA GLU A 51 1.38 -13.59 12.15
C GLU A 51 0.22 -13.61 13.13
N PHE A 52 -0.22 -12.43 13.59
CA PHE A 52 -1.37 -12.32 14.48
C PHE A 52 -2.64 -12.85 13.79
N ILE A 53 -2.85 -12.50 12.51
CA ILE A 53 -4.02 -12.95 11.77
C ILE A 53 -3.97 -14.45 11.50
N GLU A 54 -2.80 -15.02 11.25
CA GLU A 54 -2.64 -16.46 11.08
C GLU A 54 -3.06 -17.24 12.33
N GLN A 55 -2.82 -16.66 13.49
CA GLN A 55 -3.21 -17.29 14.76
C GLN A 55 -4.72 -17.22 15.03
N HIS A 56 -5.37 -16.16 14.58
CA HIS A 56 -6.78 -15.88 14.89
C HIS A 56 -7.75 -16.15 13.75
N SER A 57 -7.30 -15.98 12.53
CA SER A 57 -8.13 -16.15 11.33
C SER A 57 -7.27 -16.64 10.16
N PRO A 58 -6.73 -17.86 10.25
CA PRO A 58 -5.77 -18.36 9.25
C PRO A 58 -6.34 -18.43 7.82
N GLU A 59 -7.65 -18.53 7.68
CA GLU A 59 -8.29 -18.62 6.37
C GLU A 59 -8.13 -17.38 5.51
N VAL A 60 -7.82 -16.21 6.11
CA VAL A 60 -7.68 -14.96 5.37
C VAL A 60 -6.24 -14.45 5.30
N ALA A 61 -5.33 -15.02 6.09
CA ALA A 61 -3.97 -14.50 6.23
C ALA A 61 -3.14 -14.58 4.95
N GLY A 62 -3.45 -15.52 4.07
CA GLY A 62 -2.74 -15.71 2.81
C GLY A 62 -3.26 -14.85 1.67
N SER A 63 -4.35 -14.12 1.86
CA SER A 63 -4.93 -13.32 0.80
C SER A 63 -4.42 -11.87 0.85
N SER A 64 -4.31 -11.22 -0.31
CA SER A 64 -4.04 -9.81 -0.37
C SER A 64 -5.01 -9.17 -1.35
N PRO A 65 -5.44 -7.93 -1.08
CA PRO A 65 -6.38 -7.26 -1.99
C PRO A 65 -5.70 -6.90 -3.31
N SER A 66 -6.49 -6.93 -4.38
CA SER A 66 -6.06 -6.40 -5.66
C SER A 66 -6.57 -4.96 -5.75
N LEU A 67 -5.67 -3.99 -5.72
CA LEU A 67 -6.03 -2.58 -5.66
C LEU A 67 -5.35 -1.80 -6.77
N MET A 68 -6.07 -0.82 -7.30
CA MET A 68 -5.55 0.13 -8.26
C MET A 68 -5.80 1.53 -7.73
N PHE A 69 -4.74 2.34 -7.66
CA PHE A 69 -4.84 3.72 -7.21
C PHE A 69 -4.81 4.65 -8.40
N TYR A 70 -5.49 5.78 -8.28
CA TYR A 70 -5.49 6.82 -9.31
C TYR A 70 -4.56 7.96 -8.88
N SER A 71 -3.76 8.47 -9.82
CA SER A 71 -2.87 9.60 -9.59
C SER A 71 -3.02 10.61 -10.74
N GLU A 72 -3.01 11.88 -10.42
CA GLU A 72 -2.99 12.94 -11.43
C GLU A 72 -1.57 13.26 -11.90
N ASN A 73 -0.56 12.67 -11.24
CA ASN A 73 0.86 12.89 -11.54
C ASN A 73 1.60 11.55 -11.52
N VAL A 74 1.24 10.67 -12.47
CA VAL A 74 1.79 9.31 -12.51
C VAL A 74 3.31 9.30 -12.64
N PHE A 75 3.87 10.16 -13.51
CA PHE A 75 5.32 10.21 -13.74
C PHE A 75 6.08 10.64 -12.49
N GLU A 76 5.54 11.63 -11.78
CA GLU A 76 6.17 12.11 -10.55
C GLU A 76 6.13 11.03 -9.46
N LEU A 77 5.00 10.35 -9.33
CA LEU A 77 4.86 9.26 -8.37
C LEU A 77 5.80 8.10 -8.71
N TYR A 78 5.90 7.73 -9.98
CA TYR A 78 6.81 6.68 -10.44
C TYR A 78 8.25 7.02 -10.08
N LYS A 79 8.67 8.24 -10.36
CA LYS A 79 10.01 8.71 -10.04
C LYS A 79 10.27 8.68 -8.53
N LYS A 80 9.30 9.12 -7.75
CA LYS A 80 9.40 9.11 -6.30
C LYS A 80 9.59 7.70 -5.76
N MET A 81 8.85 6.75 -6.30
CA MET A 81 8.98 5.34 -5.91
C MET A 81 10.33 4.76 -6.31
N GLN A 82 10.86 5.16 -7.48
CA GLN A 82 12.21 4.75 -7.88
C GLN A 82 13.26 5.24 -6.89
N GLU A 83 13.13 6.47 -6.44
CA GLU A 83 14.06 7.06 -5.48
C GLU A 83 13.99 6.36 -4.13
N GLN A 84 12.84 5.79 -3.78
CA GLN A 84 12.66 5.04 -2.54
C GLN A 84 13.12 3.58 -2.65
N GLY A 85 13.55 3.15 -3.83
CA GLY A 85 13.98 1.76 -4.04
C GLY A 85 12.83 0.77 -4.15
N THR A 86 11.62 1.24 -4.44
CA THR A 86 10.44 0.39 -4.59
C THR A 86 10.60 -0.54 -5.79
N THR A 87 10.12 -1.77 -5.66
CA THR A 87 10.04 -2.70 -6.80
C THR A 87 8.94 -2.22 -7.73
N LEU A 88 9.30 -1.92 -8.97
CA LEU A 88 8.40 -1.33 -9.95
C LEU A 88 8.34 -2.16 -11.22
N GLY A 89 7.15 -2.24 -11.83
CA GLY A 89 7.01 -2.71 -13.20
C GLY A 89 7.25 -1.56 -14.19
N ASP A 90 7.08 -1.86 -15.47
CA ASP A 90 7.27 -0.87 -16.52
C ASP A 90 6.11 0.13 -16.54
N LEU A 91 6.44 1.37 -16.86
CA LEU A 91 5.43 2.40 -17.06
C LEU A 91 4.87 2.25 -18.47
N VAL A 92 3.58 1.97 -18.58
CA VAL A 92 2.91 1.67 -19.84
C VAL A 92 1.83 2.71 -20.12
N GLN A 93 1.75 3.15 -21.37
CA GLN A 93 0.69 4.05 -21.81
C GLN A 93 -0.48 3.23 -22.35
N LEU A 94 -1.66 3.47 -21.81
CA LEU A 94 -2.92 2.86 -22.25
C LEU A 94 -3.90 3.97 -22.58
N GLY A 95 -4.02 4.29 -23.88
CA GLY A 95 -4.85 5.40 -24.31
C GLY A 95 -4.27 6.73 -23.83
N GLU A 96 -5.06 7.50 -23.12
CA GLU A 96 -4.63 8.78 -22.56
C GLU A 96 -4.06 8.67 -21.16
N GLU A 97 -4.06 7.49 -20.60
CA GLU A 97 -3.58 7.26 -19.24
C GLU A 97 -2.33 6.40 -19.23
N TYR A 98 -1.65 6.42 -18.11
CA TYR A 98 -0.46 5.61 -17.87
C TYR A 98 -0.73 4.68 -16.69
N VAL A 99 -0.09 3.53 -16.69
CA VAL A 99 -0.25 2.55 -15.62
C VAL A 99 1.09 1.91 -15.31
N PHE A 100 1.32 1.62 -14.02
CA PHE A 100 2.44 0.81 -13.59
C PHE A 100 2.06 0.01 -12.35
N ASN A 101 2.79 -1.07 -12.11
CA ASN A 101 2.63 -1.88 -10.91
C ASN A 101 3.78 -1.63 -9.97
N PHE A 102 3.52 -1.74 -8.67
CA PHE A 102 4.56 -1.67 -7.67
C PHE A 102 4.31 -2.72 -6.59
N ALA A 103 5.36 -3.07 -5.86
CA ALA A 103 5.27 -4.03 -4.77
C ALA A 103 5.54 -3.34 -3.44
N ASP A 104 4.80 -3.73 -2.41
CA ASP A 104 5.10 -3.30 -1.05
C ASP A 104 6.27 -4.14 -0.49
N PRO A 105 6.75 -3.85 0.73
CA PRO A 105 7.88 -4.60 1.30
C PRO A 105 7.65 -6.10 1.44
N ASP A 106 6.42 -6.55 1.46
CA ASP A 106 6.08 -7.96 1.59
C ASP A 106 5.81 -8.64 0.25
N GLY A 107 6.03 -7.94 -0.86
CA GLY A 107 5.84 -8.53 -2.18
C GLY A 107 4.40 -8.52 -2.67
N ASN A 108 3.51 -7.78 -2.04
CA ASN A 108 2.15 -7.59 -2.53
C ASN A 108 2.15 -6.55 -3.64
N TYR A 109 1.48 -6.85 -4.75
CA TYR A 109 1.47 -5.98 -5.91
C TYR A 109 0.21 -5.15 -5.99
N PHE A 110 0.40 -3.89 -6.35
CA PHE A 110 -0.68 -2.93 -6.56
C PHE A 110 -0.42 -2.19 -7.86
N ALA A 111 -1.44 -1.54 -8.39
CA ALA A 111 -1.31 -0.76 -9.63
C ALA A 111 -1.63 0.70 -9.37
N VAL A 112 -1.01 1.56 -10.18
CA VAL A 112 -1.34 2.98 -10.24
C VAL A 112 -1.70 3.32 -11.67
N THR A 113 -2.78 4.03 -11.86
CA THR A 113 -3.18 4.55 -13.17
C THR A 113 -3.47 6.03 -13.06
N GLY A 114 -3.45 6.74 -14.19
CA GLY A 114 -3.79 8.14 -14.22
C GLY A 114 -3.06 8.92 -15.29
N LYS A 115 -2.93 10.22 -15.06
CA LYS A 115 -2.35 11.16 -16.02
C LYS A 115 -0.92 11.50 -15.68
N GLU A 116 -0.21 12.11 -16.63
CA GLU A 116 1.18 12.55 -16.42
C GLU A 116 1.36 13.43 -15.19
#